data_2c6317c2d9b5d7e5435023ffb6cb43de
#
_entry.id   2c6317c2d9b5d7e5435023ffb6cb43de
#
_cell.length_a   1.000
_cell.length_b   1.000
_cell.length_c   1.000
_cell.angle_alpha   90.00
_cell.angle_beta   90.00
_cell.angle_gamma   90.00
#
_symmetry.space_group_name_H-M   'P 1'
#
loop_
_entity.id
_entity.type
_entity.pdbx_description
1 polymer ?
#
loop_
_entity_poly.entity_id
_entity_poly.type
_entity_poly.pdbx_seq_one_letter_code
_entity_poly.pdbx_strand_id
1 'polypeptide(L)'
;LEKNNIFDNIKKYFNTKIIVWGTGRYADELISNSFLFKKAKIDFFVDKHNKDKKKFLSKDVMSPQQLINSTNPILIASSTYWHEIYENILKLGVNKSRIINTLII
;
A
#
# COMPACT_ATOMS: atom_id res chain seq x y z
N LEU A 1 -11.02 6.92 18.48
CA LEU A 1 -11.84 5.84 17.93
C LEU A 1 -11.47 5.54 16.49
N GLU A 2 -11.41 6.56 15.64
CA GLU A 2 -11.08 6.40 14.24
C GLU A 2 -9.65 5.89 14.06
N LYS A 3 -8.71 6.41 14.84
CA LYS A 3 -7.32 5.94 14.82
C LYS A 3 -7.22 4.47 15.20
N ASN A 4 -8.07 4.03 16.12
CA ASN A 4 -8.09 2.62 16.52
C ASN A 4 -8.56 1.73 15.39
N ASN A 5 -9.48 2.20 14.56
CA ASN A 5 -9.94 1.43 13.41
C ASN A 5 -8.83 1.19 12.40
N ILE A 6 -8.02 2.23 12.13
CA ILE A 6 -6.86 2.08 11.26
C ILE A 6 -5.87 1.11 11.87
N PHE A 7 -5.58 1.26 13.15
CA PHE A 7 -4.66 0.38 13.86
C PHE A 7 -5.12 -1.08 13.76
N ASP A 8 -6.39 -1.33 14.06
CA ASP A 8 -6.94 -2.68 14.04
C ASP A 8 -6.91 -3.29 12.65
N ASN A 9 -7.13 -2.48 11.61
CA ASN A 9 -7.09 -2.96 10.24
C ASN A 9 -5.69 -3.34 9.79
N ILE A 10 -4.66 -2.72 10.36
CA ILE A 10 -3.29 -2.92 9.93
C ILE A 10 -2.55 -3.95 10.75
N LYS A 11 -2.78 -3.99 12.07
CA LYS A 11 -2.02 -4.89 12.95
C LYS A 11 -2.15 -6.36 12.55
N LYS A 12 -3.27 -6.74 11.96
CA LYS A 12 -3.46 -8.12 11.52
C LYS A 12 -2.54 -8.51 10.38
N TYR A 13 -1.92 -7.53 9.72
CA TYR A 13 -0.99 -7.76 8.62
C TYR A 13 0.47 -7.68 9.05
N PHE A 14 0.77 -7.45 10.33
CA PHE A 14 2.14 -7.25 10.79
C PHE A 14 3.06 -8.45 10.52
N ASN A 15 2.51 -9.65 10.47
CA ASN A 15 3.28 -10.86 10.21
C ASN A 15 3.22 -11.29 8.75
N THR A 16 2.60 -10.51 7.91
CA THR A 16 2.48 -10.79 6.47
C THR A 16 3.21 -9.71 5.69
N LYS A 17 3.71 -10.07 4.52
CA LYS A 17 4.22 -9.05 3.60
C LYS A 17 3.06 -8.29 2.99
N ILE A 18 3.22 -6.99 2.81
CA ILE A 18 2.23 -6.15 2.15
C ILE A 18 2.86 -5.46 0.96
N ILE A 19 2.02 -5.10 0.00
CA ILE A 19 2.41 -4.31 -1.15
C ILE A 19 1.90 -2.90 -0.91
N VAL A 20 2.74 -1.88 -1.19
CA VAL A 20 2.36 -0.49 -0.98
C VAL A 20 2.27 0.21 -2.32
N TRP A 21 1.12 0.76 -2.65
CA TRP A 21 0.97 1.59 -3.85
C TRP A 21 1.18 3.04 -3.49
N GLY A 22 2.29 3.59 -3.96
CA GLY A 22 2.68 4.97 -3.73
C GLY A 22 4.15 5.05 -3.38
N THR A 23 4.86 5.97 -4.03
CA THR A 23 6.29 6.19 -3.78
C THR A 23 6.60 7.67 -3.59
N GLY A 24 5.58 8.46 -3.24
CA GLY A 24 5.74 9.87 -3.02
C GLY A 24 6.04 10.20 -1.56
N ARG A 25 5.99 11.50 -1.26
CA ARG A 25 6.29 11.99 0.08
C ARG A 25 5.34 11.42 1.14
N TYR A 26 4.05 11.31 0.81
CA TYR A 26 3.08 10.78 1.75
C TYR A 26 3.42 9.33 2.13
N ALA A 27 3.78 8.52 1.14
CA ALA A 27 4.16 7.13 1.39
C ALA A 27 5.42 7.07 2.25
N ASP A 28 6.42 7.90 1.96
CA ASP A 28 7.65 7.96 2.75
C ASP A 28 7.35 8.30 4.22
N GLU A 29 6.57 9.35 4.44
CA GLU A 29 6.23 9.76 5.81
C GLU A 29 5.43 8.68 6.53
N LEU A 30 4.49 8.06 5.84
CA LEU A 30 3.64 7.03 6.43
C LEU A 30 4.45 5.82 6.86
N ILE A 31 5.32 5.33 5.98
CA ILE A 31 6.12 4.13 6.27
C ILE A 31 7.25 4.43 7.27
N SER A 32 7.93 5.57 7.10
CA SER A 32 9.12 5.88 7.91
C SER A 32 8.78 6.38 9.31
N ASN A 33 7.68 7.10 9.46
CA ASN A 33 7.37 7.78 10.72
C ASN A 33 6.21 7.16 11.49
N SER A 34 5.41 6.32 10.88
CA SER A 34 4.28 5.72 11.56
C SER A 34 4.73 4.52 12.39
N PHE A 35 4.39 4.55 13.66
CA PHE A 35 4.64 3.41 14.54
C PHE A 35 4.00 2.14 14.00
N LEU A 36 2.82 2.26 13.40
CA LEU A 36 2.07 1.12 12.90
C LEU A 36 2.79 0.40 11.77
N PHE A 37 3.35 1.18 10.83
CA PHE A 37 3.92 0.62 9.63
C PHE A 37 5.38 0.18 9.79
N LYS A 38 6.04 0.58 10.87
CA LYS A 38 7.40 0.09 11.14
C LYS A 38 7.46 -1.41 11.31
N LYS A 39 6.36 -2.01 11.76
CA LYS A 39 6.29 -3.46 11.98
C LYS A 39 5.80 -4.22 10.76
N ALA A 40 5.26 -3.53 9.78
CA ALA A 40 4.80 -4.17 8.56
C ALA A 40 5.99 -4.55 7.69
N LYS A 41 5.92 -5.74 7.09
CA LYS A 41 6.94 -6.19 6.14
C LYS A 41 6.48 -5.81 4.75
N ILE A 42 7.31 -5.04 4.03
CA ILE A 42 6.96 -4.58 2.70
C ILE A 42 7.60 -5.48 1.67
N ASP A 43 6.79 -6.04 0.78
CA ASP A 43 7.26 -6.86 -0.32
C ASP A 43 7.85 -5.99 -1.42
N PHE A 44 7.03 -5.09 -1.96
CA PHE A 44 7.48 -4.12 -2.96
C PHE A 44 6.51 -2.95 -3.01
N PHE A 45 6.95 -1.88 -3.69
CA PHE A 45 6.11 -0.72 -3.94
C PHE A 45 5.59 -0.76 -5.37
N VAL A 46 4.46 -0.12 -5.60
CA VAL A 46 3.89 0.05 -6.92
C VAL A 46 3.72 1.53 -7.18
N ASP A 47 4.11 1.99 -8.36
CA ASP A 47 3.82 3.35 -8.77
C ASP A 47 3.66 3.41 -10.29
N LYS A 48 2.53 3.96 -10.70
CA LYS A 48 2.17 4.07 -12.10
C LYS A 48 2.98 5.13 -12.82
N HIS A 49 3.38 6.19 -12.11
CA HIS A 49 3.98 7.37 -12.71
C HIS A 49 5.50 7.46 -12.54
N ASN A 50 6.11 6.60 -11.76
CA ASN A 50 7.54 6.64 -11.50
C ASN A 50 8.27 5.51 -12.22
N LYS A 51 8.15 5.49 -13.55
CA LYS A 51 8.73 4.42 -14.37
C LYS A 51 10.24 4.27 -14.21
N ASP A 52 10.92 5.38 -13.92
CA ASP A 52 12.38 5.38 -13.78
C ASP A 52 12.84 5.07 -12.36
N LYS A 53 11.94 5.04 -11.40
CA LYS A 53 12.29 4.75 -10.02
C LYS A 53 12.30 3.23 -9.83
N LYS A 54 13.48 2.69 -9.58
CA LYS A 54 13.65 1.25 -9.40
C LYS A 54 13.56 0.82 -7.94
N LYS A 55 13.93 1.71 -7.02
CA LYS A 55 13.91 1.44 -5.58
C LYS A 55 13.27 2.59 -4.83
N PHE A 56 12.56 2.24 -3.77
CA PHE A 56 12.00 3.21 -2.84
C PHE A 56 12.09 2.59 -1.45
N LEU A 57 12.69 3.33 -0.52
CA LEU A 57 12.95 2.83 0.85
C LEU A 57 13.59 1.44 0.83
N SER A 58 14.55 1.24 -0.05
CA SER A 58 15.33 0.02 -0.24
C SER A 58 14.55 -1.18 -0.78
N LYS A 59 13.32 -0.96 -1.23
CA LYS A 59 12.49 -2.02 -1.84
C LYS A 59 12.25 -1.72 -3.31
N ASP A 60 11.98 -2.78 -4.08
CA ASP A 60 11.70 -2.63 -5.51
C ASP A 60 10.43 -1.83 -5.75
N VAL A 61 10.43 -1.06 -6.83
CA VAL A 61 9.24 -0.38 -7.33
C VAL A 61 8.83 -1.10 -8.61
N MET A 62 7.61 -1.60 -8.63
CA MET A 62 7.10 -2.42 -9.71
C MET A 62 5.88 -1.81 -10.37
N SER A 63 5.54 -2.29 -11.55
CA SER A 63 4.35 -1.85 -12.26
C SER A 63 3.09 -2.42 -11.60
N PRO A 64 1.92 -1.77 -11.81
CA PRO A 64 0.66 -2.24 -11.23
C PRO A 64 0.30 -3.69 -11.62
N GLN A 65 0.72 -4.13 -12.80
CA GLN A 65 0.42 -5.49 -13.25
C GLN A 65 0.99 -6.55 -12.33
N GLN A 66 2.02 -6.26 -11.58
CA GLN A 66 2.61 -7.21 -10.64
C GLN A 66 1.69 -7.56 -9.49
N LEU A 67 0.66 -6.77 -9.24
CA LEU A 67 -0.34 -7.11 -8.23
C LEU A 67 -1.05 -8.43 -8.53
N ILE A 68 -1.20 -8.75 -9.82
CA ILE A 68 -1.88 -9.97 -10.26
C ILE A 68 -1.07 -11.20 -9.87
N ASN A 69 0.25 -11.08 -9.82
CA ASN A 69 1.15 -12.19 -9.54
C ASN A 69 1.36 -12.43 -8.04
N SER A 70 0.62 -11.74 -7.20
CA SER A 70 0.76 -11.85 -5.75
C SER A 70 -0.61 -11.96 -5.10
N THR A 71 -0.64 -12.53 -3.90
CA THR A 71 -1.85 -12.58 -3.08
C THR A 71 -1.72 -11.69 -1.84
N ASN A 72 -0.60 -10.98 -1.70
CA ASN A 72 -0.36 -10.15 -0.53
C ASN A 72 -1.35 -8.99 -0.45
N PRO A 73 -1.68 -8.55 0.78
CA PRO A 73 -2.53 -7.36 0.96
C PRO A 73 -1.88 -6.10 0.37
N ILE A 74 -2.71 -5.16 -0.03
CA ILE A 74 -2.30 -3.93 -0.71
C ILE A 74 -2.68 -2.73 0.14
N LEU A 75 -1.68 -1.92 0.51
CA LEU A 75 -1.88 -0.65 1.20
C LEU A 75 -1.80 0.48 0.19
N ILE A 76 -2.85 1.28 0.08
CA ILE A 76 -2.84 2.46 -0.78
C ILE A 76 -2.29 3.63 0.04
N ALA A 77 -1.06 4.04 -0.28
CA ALA A 77 -0.36 5.12 0.42
C ALA A 77 -0.48 6.43 -0.34
N SER A 78 -1.70 6.91 -0.45
CA SER A 78 -2.00 8.19 -1.08
C SER A 78 -3.22 8.80 -0.38
N SER A 79 -3.12 10.07 -0.01
CA SER A 79 -4.25 10.78 0.58
C SER A 79 -5.16 11.37 -0.49
N THR A 80 -4.58 11.86 -1.58
CA THR A 80 -5.32 12.57 -2.63
C THR A 80 -5.95 11.63 -3.63
N TYR A 81 -5.24 10.59 -4.03
CA TYR A 81 -5.66 9.71 -5.13
C TYR A 81 -6.13 8.34 -4.67
N TRP A 82 -6.52 8.21 -3.40
CA TRP A 82 -6.88 6.90 -2.84
C TRP A 82 -7.98 6.22 -3.66
N HIS A 83 -9.05 6.95 -3.95
CA HIS A 83 -10.17 6.36 -4.68
C HIS A 83 -9.82 6.00 -6.12
N GLU A 84 -9.02 6.84 -6.77
CA GLU A 84 -8.58 6.56 -8.14
C GLU A 84 -7.71 5.31 -8.17
N ILE A 85 -6.79 5.17 -7.23
CA ILE A 85 -5.92 4.00 -7.14
C ILE A 85 -6.76 2.75 -6.85
N TYR A 86 -7.71 2.86 -5.93
CA TYR A 86 -8.63 1.78 -5.60
C TYR A 86 -9.34 1.26 -6.86
N GLU A 87 -9.89 2.17 -7.66
CA GLU A 87 -10.57 1.81 -8.91
C GLU A 87 -9.61 1.17 -9.90
N ASN A 88 -8.38 1.67 -9.99
CA ASN A 88 -7.38 1.09 -10.88
C ASN A 88 -7.03 -0.34 -10.48
N ILE A 89 -6.94 -0.61 -9.20
CA ILE A 89 -6.67 -1.97 -8.71
C ILE A 89 -7.80 -2.91 -9.10
N LEU A 90 -9.05 -2.47 -8.94
CA LEU A 90 -10.19 -3.30 -9.31
C LEU A 90 -10.22 -3.57 -10.81
N LYS A 91 -9.84 -2.59 -11.63
CA LYS A 91 -9.80 -2.76 -13.09
C LYS A 91 -8.78 -3.80 -13.52
N LEU A 92 -7.76 -4.04 -12.72
CA LEU A 92 -6.77 -5.09 -12.99
C LEU A 92 -7.32 -6.49 -12.70
N GLY A 93 -8.50 -6.60 -12.11
CA GLY A 93 -9.08 -7.87 -11.72
C GLY A 93 -8.69 -8.34 -10.32
N VAL A 94 -8.05 -7.47 -9.55
CA VAL A 94 -7.66 -7.79 -8.17
C VAL A 94 -8.89 -7.76 -7.27
N ASN A 95 -9.01 -8.76 -6.42
CA ASN A 95 -10.13 -8.83 -5.48
C ASN A 95 -9.99 -7.72 -4.44
N LYS A 96 -11.10 -7.00 -4.21
CA LYS A 96 -11.11 -5.89 -3.26
C LYS A 96 -10.75 -6.32 -1.83
N SER A 97 -10.92 -7.59 -1.49
CA SER A 97 -10.58 -8.09 -0.17
C SER A 97 -9.09 -8.00 0.15
N ARG A 98 -8.24 -7.85 -0.87
CA ARG A 98 -6.81 -7.67 -0.67
C ARG A 98 -6.44 -6.24 -0.29
N ILE A 99 -7.33 -5.28 -0.52
CA ILE A 99 -7.03 -3.87 -0.26
C ILE A 99 -7.26 -3.58 1.22
N ILE A 100 -6.22 -3.07 1.88
CA ILE A 100 -6.31 -2.70 3.29
C ILE A 100 -7.13 -1.42 3.39
N ASN A 101 -8.21 -1.46 4.14
CA ASN A 101 -9.07 -0.31 4.31
C ASN A 101 -8.46 0.64 5.36
N THR A 102 -7.95 1.77 4.89
CA THR A 102 -7.39 2.80 5.74
C THR A 102 -8.27 4.05 5.80
N LEU A 103 -9.38 4.04 5.09
CA LEU A 103 -10.31 5.16 5.15
C LEU A 103 -11.09 5.11 6.46
N ILE A 104 -11.17 6.26 7.08
CA ILE A 104 -11.94 6.46 8.30
C ILE A 104 -13.19 7.24 7.94
N ILE A 105 -14.31 6.66 8.20
CA ILE A 105 -15.59 7.27 7.85
C ILE A 105 -16.36 7.61 9.12
#